data_7055d1639ce0cce9cf7b05a05dd5b50b
#
_entry.id   7055d1639ce0cce9cf7b05a05dd5b50b
#
_cell.length_a   1.000
_cell.length_b   1.000
_cell.length_c   1.000
_cell.angle_alpha   90.00
_cell.angle_beta   90.00
_cell.angle_gamma   90.00
#
_symmetry.space_group_name_H-M   'P 1'
#
loop_
_entity.id
_entity.type
_entity.pdbx_description
1 polymer ?
#
loop_
_entity_poly.entity_id
_entity_poly.type
_entity_poly.pdbx_seq_one_letter_code
_entity_poly.pdbx_strand_id
1 'polypeptide(L)'
;LIIQEISCTFAQVRKETMIDQPTIDRILDAAQIYDVVSDFVTLRKRGVNYVGLCPFHDDKTPSFYVSPAKGLCKCFACGKGGNAVHFIMEHEQMSYPEALKYLAKKYGIEIKERELSSEEKIAQGERESLFIVNNFARDYFQNILKNHVDGRSIGMAYFRSRGFRDDIIEKFQLGYCTESHDALAQEALKKGYKKDYLVKTGLCYETDDHRLRDRFWGRVIFPVHTLSGKVVAFGGRVLAGATKGVKVKYVNSPE
;
A
#
# COMPACT_ATOMS: atom_id res chain seq x y z
N LEU A 1 7.65 -15.17 -50.36
CA LEU A 1 8.37 -13.98 -49.78
C LEU A 1 7.31 -13.01 -49.26
N ILE A 2 6.88 -13.20 -48.01
CA ILE A 2 6.00 -12.27 -47.31
C ILE A 2 6.86 -11.62 -46.24
N ILE A 3 7.24 -10.38 -46.48
CA ILE A 3 7.87 -9.53 -45.48
C ILE A 3 6.73 -8.99 -44.63
N GLN A 4 6.68 -9.47 -43.41
CA GLN A 4 5.80 -8.96 -42.38
C GLN A 4 6.32 -7.61 -41.92
N GLU A 5 5.62 -6.55 -42.29
CA GLU A 5 5.81 -5.21 -41.71
C GLU A 5 5.54 -5.28 -40.21
N ILE A 6 6.58 -5.26 -39.42
CA ILE A 6 6.48 -5.02 -38.00
C ILE A 6 6.14 -3.55 -37.81
N SER A 7 4.86 -3.28 -37.65
CA SER A 7 4.37 -1.99 -37.18
C SER A 7 5.01 -1.69 -35.82
N CYS A 8 6.04 -0.87 -35.85
CA CYS A 8 6.66 -0.28 -34.67
C CYS A 8 5.66 0.74 -34.10
N THR A 9 4.76 0.26 -33.26
CA THR A 9 3.89 1.14 -32.47
C THR A 9 4.80 1.96 -31.58
N PHE A 10 4.95 3.23 -31.89
CA PHE A 10 5.57 4.24 -31.03
C PHE A 10 4.91 4.13 -29.64
N ALA A 11 5.55 3.41 -28.73
CA ALA A 11 5.31 3.60 -27.32
C ALA A 11 5.67 5.05 -27.02
N GLN A 12 4.65 5.90 -26.91
CA GLN A 12 4.83 7.24 -26.37
C GLN A 12 5.53 7.06 -25.03
N VAL A 13 6.80 7.38 -24.98
CA VAL A 13 7.53 7.55 -23.72
C VAL A 13 6.76 8.62 -22.97
N ARG A 14 5.92 8.20 -22.03
CA ARG A 14 5.25 9.12 -21.11
C ARG A 14 6.38 9.88 -20.42
N LYS A 15 6.53 11.16 -20.73
CA LYS A 15 7.42 12.03 -19.99
C LYS A 15 6.99 11.93 -18.52
N GLU A 16 7.87 11.45 -17.68
CA GLU A 16 7.64 11.41 -16.23
C GLU A 16 7.75 12.85 -15.73
N THR A 17 6.61 13.51 -15.65
CA THR A 17 6.48 14.87 -15.14
C THR A 17 5.77 14.83 -13.79
N MET A 18 6.14 15.72 -12.88
CA MET A 18 5.44 15.96 -11.63
C MET A 18 4.85 17.37 -11.64
N ILE A 19 3.68 17.50 -11.02
CA ILE A 19 3.10 18.80 -10.71
C ILE A 19 4.02 19.49 -9.69
N ASP A 20 4.39 20.75 -9.95
CA ASP A 20 5.27 21.46 -9.01
C ASP A 20 4.58 21.75 -7.67
N GLN A 21 5.37 21.85 -6.60
CA GLN A 21 4.83 22.02 -5.25
C GLN A 21 3.98 23.30 -5.10
N PRO A 22 4.35 24.46 -5.65
CA PRO A 22 3.50 25.64 -5.59
C PRO A 22 2.14 25.46 -6.25
N THR A 23 2.06 24.69 -7.32
CA THR A 23 0.78 24.35 -7.97
C THR A 23 -0.04 23.41 -7.10
N ILE A 24 0.58 22.40 -6.47
CA ILE A 24 -0.08 21.52 -5.51
C ILE A 24 -0.68 22.32 -4.36
N ASP A 25 0.11 23.22 -3.75
CA ASP A 25 -0.34 24.05 -2.62
C ASP A 25 -1.54 24.92 -3.03
N ARG A 26 -1.51 25.54 -4.20
CA ARG A 26 -2.63 26.33 -4.75
C ARG A 26 -3.90 25.47 -4.95
N ILE A 27 -3.75 24.24 -5.41
CA ILE A 27 -4.89 23.32 -5.57
C ILE A 27 -5.47 22.96 -4.22
N LEU A 28 -4.62 22.62 -3.23
CA LEU A 28 -5.05 22.25 -1.89
C LEU A 28 -5.76 23.40 -1.17
N ASP A 29 -5.27 24.63 -1.31
CA ASP A 29 -5.87 25.83 -0.72
C ASP A 29 -7.24 26.17 -1.35
N ALA A 30 -7.36 25.97 -2.68
CA ALA A 30 -8.61 26.23 -3.40
C ALA A 30 -9.66 25.13 -3.15
N ALA A 31 -9.23 23.88 -2.96
CA ALA A 31 -10.12 22.73 -2.87
C ALA A 31 -10.80 22.61 -1.49
N GLN A 32 -11.78 23.48 -1.25
CA GLN A 32 -12.55 23.45 0.00
C GLN A 32 -13.36 22.15 0.09
N ILE A 33 -13.18 21.41 1.20
CA ILE A 33 -13.79 20.07 1.38
C ILE A 33 -15.30 20.07 1.20
N TYR A 34 -16.01 21.12 1.66
CA TYR A 34 -17.45 21.23 1.50
C TYR A 34 -17.85 21.32 0.03
N ASP A 35 -17.18 22.20 -0.74
CA ASP A 35 -17.51 22.41 -2.16
C ASP A 35 -17.22 21.17 -3.00
N VAL A 36 -16.13 20.46 -2.69
CA VAL A 36 -15.77 19.24 -3.39
C VAL A 36 -16.74 18.11 -3.09
N VAL A 37 -17.09 17.90 -1.82
CA VAL A 37 -18.00 16.81 -1.43
C VAL A 37 -19.44 17.09 -1.85
N SER A 38 -19.88 18.35 -1.84
CA SER A 38 -21.25 18.71 -2.21
C SER A 38 -21.60 18.45 -3.68
N ASP A 39 -20.61 18.28 -4.57
CA ASP A 39 -20.86 17.87 -5.95
C ASP A 39 -21.40 16.43 -6.05
N PHE A 40 -21.09 15.59 -5.06
CA PHE A 40 -21.36 14.15 -5.08
C PHE A 40 -22.37 13.71 -4.00
N VAL A 41 -22.43 14.45 -2.90
CA VAL A 41 -23.21 14.08 -1.72
C VAL A 41 -24.11 15.22 -1.30
N THR A 42 -25.43 14.94 -1.18
CA THR A 42 -26.36 15.89 -0.60
C THR A 42 -26.08 16.08 0.88
N LEU A 43 -25.57 17.26 1.24
CA LEU A 43 -25.16 17.61 2.59
C LEU A 43 -26.21 18.46 3.31
N ARG A 44 -26.46 18.17 4.59
CA ARG A 44 -27.30 18.96 5.49
C ARG A 44 -26.45 19.53 6.61
N LYS A 45 -26.69 20.80 6.96
CA LYS A 45 -25.95 21.46 8.05
C LYS A 45 -26.29 20.83 9.40
N ARG A 46 -25.27 20.54 10.19
CA ARG A 46 -25.40 20.04 11.57
C ARG A 46 -24.39 20.73 12.47
N GLY A 47 -24.82 21.83 13.08
CA GLY A 47 -23.92 22.72 13.84
C GLY A 47 -22.89 23.38 12.93
N VAL A 48 -21.60 23.24 13.26
CA VAL A 48 -20.47 23.76 12.48
C VAL A 48 -20.04 22.83 11.34
N ASN A 49 -20.59 21.63 11.27
CA ASN A 49 -20.29 20.62 10.28
C ASN A 49 -21.49 20.37 9.34
N TYR A 50 -21.25 19.52 8.35
CA TYR A 50 -22.29 19.00 7.47
C TYR A 50 -22.35 17.48 7.55
N VAL A 51 -23.51 16.90 7.24
CA VAL A 51 -23.73 15.45 7.28
C VAL A 51 -24.56 15.01 6.06
N GLY A 52 -24.21 13.85 5.50
CA GLY A 52 -24.92 13.21 4.39
C GLY A 52 -24.84 11.70 4.44
N LEU A 53 -25.40 11.05 3.43
CA LEU A 53 -25.22 9.61 3.22
C LEU A 53 -23.79 9.35 2.69
N CYS A 54 -23.18 8.26 3.12
CA CYS A 54 -21.83 7.93 2.69
C CYS A 54 -21.80 7.45 1.23
N PRO A 55 -20.93 8.01 0.37
CA PRO A 55 -20.83 7.55 -1.02
C PRO A 55 -19.98 6.27 -1.17
N PHE A 56 -19.36 5.78 -0.10
CA PHE A 56 -18.41 4.67 -0.14
C PHE A 56 -18.98 3.32 0.32
N HIS A 57 -20.22 3.31 0.84
CA HIS A 57 -20.95 2.10 1.21
C HIS A 57 -22.45 2.37 1.16
N ASP A 58 -23.27 1.33 1.15
CA ASP A 58 -24.72 1.45 1.24
C ASP A 58 -25.12 1.97 2.63
N ASP A 59 -25.45 3.27 2.70
CA ASP A 59 -25.72 4.00 3.93
C ASP A 59 -27.21 4.39 3.98
N LYS A 60 -27.93 3.85 4.96
CA LYS A 60 -29.35 4.14 5.16
C LYS A 60 -29.59 5.33 6.10
N THR A 61 -28.59 5.69 6.88
CA THR A 61 -28.64 6.79 7.85
C THR A 61 -27.42 7.69 7.69
N PRO A 62 -27.60 9.04 7.69
CA PRO A 62 -26.49 9.95 7.46
C PRO A 62 -25.33 9.75 8.46
N SER A 63 -24.24 9.17 8.00
CA SER A 63 -23.05 8.84 8.78
C SER A 63 -21.76 9.52 8.26
N PHE A 64 -21.87 10.23 7.12
CA PHE A 64 -20.74 10.91 6.48
C PHE A 64 -20.70 12.39 6.88
N TYR A 65 -19.68 12.74 7.67
CA TYR A 65 -19.49 14.09 8.19
C TYR A 65 -18.43 14.84 7.39
N VAL A 66 -18.72 16.13 7.13
CA VAL A 66 -17.79 17.07 6.49
C VAL A 66 -17.57 18.24 7.44
N SER A 67 -16.32 18.52 7.74
CA SER A 67 -15.90 19.61 8.61
C SER A 67 -15.11 20.65 7.81
N PRO A 68 -15.71 21.75 7.37
CA PRO A 68 -15.00 22.80 6.64
C PRO A 68 -13.83 23.39 7.45
N ALA A 69 -14.03 23.62 8.75
CA ALA A 69 -13.00 24.18 9.61
C ALA A 69 -11.74 23.30 9.74
N LYS A 70 -11.89 21.97 9.54
CA LYS A 70 -10.76 21.03 9.56
C LYS A 70 -10.27 20.65 8.16
N GLY A 71 -10.99 21.04 7.11
CA GLY A 71 -10.71 20.61 5.74
C GLY A 71 -10.83 19.09 5.51
N LEU A 72 -11.67 18.40 6.31
CA LEU A 72 -11.74 16.94 6.34
C LEU A 72 -13.19 16.43 6.26
N CYS A 73 -13.34 15.26 5.67
CA CYS A 73 -14.56 14.45 5.74
C CYS A 73 -14.26 13.10 6.41
N LYS A 74 -15.28 12.47 7.01
CA LYS A 74 -15.18 11.13 7.59
C LYS A 74 -16.54 10.46 7.71
N CYS A 75 -16.62 9.21 7.28
CA CYS A 75 -17.73 8.34 7.60
C CYS A 75 -17.49 7.63 8.94
N PHE A 76 -18.44 7.73 9.87
CA PHE A 76 -18.33 7.06 11.16
C PHE A 76 -18.84 5.61 11.12
N ALA A 77 -19.48 5.18 10.03
CA ALA A 77 -19.90 3.79 9.84
C ALA A 77 -18.79 2.94 9.20
N CYS A 78 -18.25 3.35 8.03
CA CYS A 78 -17.21 2.57 7.32
C CYS A 78 -15.77 3.03 7.60
N GLY A 79 -15.57 4.16 8.29
CA GLY A 79 -14.25 4.69 8.65
C GLY A 79 -13.53 5.47 7.54
N LYS A 80 -14.01 5.42 6.28
CA LYS A 80 -13.40 6.16 5.17
C LYS A 80 -13.51 7.67 5.35
N GLY A 81 -12.50 8.40 4.89
CA GLY A 81 -12.45 9.85 4.97
C GLY A 81 -11.05 10.40 4.68
N GLY A 82 -10.94 11.73 4.66
CA GLY A 82 -9.69 12.42 4.35
C GLY A 82 -9.94 13.87 3.95
N ASN A 83 -8.96 14.49 3.29
CA ASN A 83 -9.09 15.82 2.70
C ASN A 83 -9.78 15.75 1.31
N ALA A 84 -9.95 16.90 0.65
CA ALA A 84 -10.61 16.98 -0.65
C ALA A 84 -9.96 16.11 -1.73
N VAL A 85 -8.63 16.06 -1.79
CA VAL A 85 -7.90 15.21 -2.75
C VAL A 85 -8.15 13.75 -2.47
N HIS A 86 -8.08 13.35 -1.20
CA HIS A 86 -8.31 11.96 -0.79
C HIS A 86 -9.75 11.51 -1.09
N PHE A 87 -10.72 12.40 -0.90
CA PHE A 87 -12.11 12.14 -1.25
C PHE A 87 -12.27 11.86 -2.75
N ILE A 88 -11.66 12.67 -3.63
CA ILE A 88 -11.70 12.46 -5.08
C ILE A 88 -10.98 11.17 -5.47
N MET A 89 -9.81 10.88 -4.88
CA MET A 89 -9.09 9.63 -5.14
C MET A 89 -9.96 8.40 -4.85
N GLU A 90 -10.65 8.39 -3.72
CA GLU A 90 -11.50 7.27 -3.30
C GLU A 90 -12.82 7.19 -4.08
N HIS A 91 -13.44 8.35 -4.38
CA HIS A 91 -14.74 8.41 -5.06
C HIS A 91 -14.61 8.08 -6.54
N GLU A 92 -13.67 8.72 -7.22
CA GLU A 92 -13.45 8.58 -8.67
C GLU A 92 -12.45 7.47 -9.03
N GLN A 93 -11.91 6.75 -8.03
CA GLN A 93 -10.88 5.70 -8.22
C GLN A 93 -9.64 6.22 -8.96
N MET A 94 -9.25 7.46 -8.67
CA MET A 94 -8.12 8.15 -9.30
C MET A 94 -6.85 8.04 -8.46
N SER A 95 -5.70 8.07 -9.12
CA SER A 95 -4.40 8.28 -8.45
C SER A 95 -4.28 9.71 -7.93
N TYR A 96 -3.34 9.95 -7.01
CA TYR A 96 -3.10 11.28 -6.46
C TYR A 96 -2.83 12.37 -7.53
N PRO A 97 -1.98 12.14 -8.54
CA PRO A 97 -1.78 13.12 -9.63
C PRO A 97 -3.04 13.38 -10.46
N GLU A 98 -3.85 12.35 -10.70
CA GLU A 98 -5.11 12.48 -11.42
C GLU A 98 -6.15 13.29 -10.63
N ALA A 99 -6.25 13.04 -9.32
CA ALA A 99 -7.13 13.81 -8.43
C ALA A 99 -6.71 15.28 -8.36
N LEU A 100 -5.40 15.58 -8.32
CA LEU A 100 -4.90 16.96 -8.41
C LEU A 100 -5.27 17.61 -9.76
N LYS A 101 -5.12 16.90 -10.88
CA LYS A 101 -5.51 17.40 -12.21
C LYS A 101 -7.02 17.66 -12.30
N TYR A 102 -7.83 16.78 -11.71
CA TYR A 102 -9.28 16.96 -11.61
C TYR A 102 -9.64 18.25 -10.85
N LEU A 103 -9.07 18.43 -9.66
CA LEU A 103 -9.31 19.62 -8.84
C LEU A 103 -8.78 20.90 -9.50
N ALA A 104 -7.58 20.85 -10.09
CA ALA A 104 -7.03 21.98 -10.84
C ALA A 104 -7.98 22.43 -11.97
N LYS A 105 -8.54 21.49 -12.72
CA LYS A 105 -9.54 21.77 -13.76
C LYS A 105 -10.80 22.39 -13.17
N LYS A 106 -11.30 21.86 -12.05
CA LYS A 106 -12.49 22.38 -11.37
C LYS A 106 -12.31 23.84 -10.94
N TYR A 107 -11.14 24.19 -10.41
CA TYR A 107 -10.86 25.53 -9.89
C TYR A 107 -10.13 26.46 -10.86
N GLY A 108 -9.95 26.05 -12.13
CA GLY A 108 -9.31 26.85 -13.16
C GLY A 108 -7.83 27.14 -12.87
N ILE A 109 -7.16 26.24 -12.17
CA ILE A 109 -5.73 26.37 -11.84
C ILE A 109 -4.89 25.77 -12.96
N GLU A 110 -4.03 26.58 -13.59
CA GLU A 110 -3.07 26.11 -14.57
C GLU A 110 -2.04 25.19 -13.89
N ILE A 111 -1.87 23.99 -14.44
CA ILE A 111 -0.91 23.02 -13.93
C ILE A 111 0.45 23.27 -14.54
N LYS A 112 1.43 23.57 -13.69
CA LYS A 112 2.83 23.61 -14.09
C LYS A 112 3.45 22.25 -13.79
N GLU A 113 3.83 21.55 -14.84
CA GLU A 113 4.55 20.28 -14.75
C GLU A 113 6.04 20.54 -14.95
N ARG A 114 6.88 19.92 -14.11
CA ARG A 114 8.33 19.88 -14.31
C ARG A 114 8.77 18.45 -14.61
N GLU A 115 9.80 18.34 -15.40
CA GLU A 115 10.47 17.04 -15.59
C GLU A 115 11.17 16.65 -14.27
N LEU A 116 11.09 15.37 -13.95
CA LEU A 116 11.83 14.79 -12.83
C LEU A 116 13.34 14.89 -13.12
N SER A 117 14.11 15.29 -12.12
CA SER A 117 15.57 15.19 -12.20
C SER A 117 16.00 13.72 -12.34
N SER A 118 17.22 13.48 -12.80
CA SER A 118 17.78 12.14 -12.89
C SER A 118 17.81 11.44 -11.52
N GLU A 119 18.09 12.19 -10.47
CA GLU A 119 18.10 11.68 -9.08
C GLU A 119 16.69 11.30 -8.61
N GLU A 120 15.69 12.13 -8.89
CA GLU A 120 14.29 11.85 -8.54
C GLU A 120 13.75 10.62 -9.31
N LYS A 121 14.10 10.45 -10.58
CA LYS A 121 13.74 9.24 -11.35
C LYS A 121 14.35 7.98 -10.77
N ILE A 122 15.63 8.04 -10.37
CA ILE A 122 16.31 6.92 -9.72
C ILE A 122 15.63 6.59 -8.39
N ALA A 123 15.36 7.59 -7.55
CA ALA A 123 14.69 7.41 -6.26
C ALA A 123 13.27 6.84 -6.40
N GLN A 124 12.51 7.30 -7.41
CA GLN A 124 11.19 6.76 -7.70
C GLN A 124 11.25 5.31 -8.17
N GLY A 125 12.15 4.98 -9.10
CA GLY A 125 12.35 3.62 -9.58
C GLY A 125 12.83 2.68 -8.48
N GLU A 126 13.68 3.15 -7.57
CA GLU A 126 14.09 2.41 -6.38
C GLU A 126 12.89 2.13 -5.46
N ARG A 127 12.10 3.16 -5.16
CA ARG A 127 10.89 3.03 -4.32
C ARG A 127 9.88 2.04 -4.91
N GLU A 128 9.66 2.08 -6.22
CA GLU A 128 8.78 1.12 -6.90
C GLU A 128 9.34 -0.31 -6.80
N SER A 129 10.64 -0.47 -6.95
CA SER A 129 11.32 -1.77 -6.79
C SER A 129 11.14 -2.34 -5.38
N LEU A 130 11.20 -1.49 -4.33
CA LEU A 130 10.94 -1.92 -2.95
C LEU A 130 9.49 -2.37 -2.76
N PHE A 131 8.50 -1.68 -3.36
CA PHE A 131 7.11 -2.12 -3.32
C PHE A 131 6.89 -3.46 -4.03
N ILE A 132 7.53 -3.67 -5.18
CA ILE A 132 7.44 -4.93 -5.94
C ILE A 132 8.00 -6.08 -5.10
N VAL A 133 9.13 -5.89 -4.42
CA VAL A 133 9.74 -6.90 -3.54
C VAL A 133 8.86 -7.18 -2.32
N ASN A 134 8.28 -6.15 -1.70
CA ASN A 134 7.35 -6.33 -0.58
C ASN A 134 6.07 -7.08 -1.00
N ASN A 135 5.51 -6.78 -2.17
CA ASN A 135 4.37 -7.51 -2.71
C ASN A 135 4.70 -8.99 -2.95
N PHE A 136 5.86 -9.27 -3.56
CA PHE A 136 6.34 -10.64 -3.72
C PHE A 136 6.44 -11.37 -2.36
N ALA A 137 7.03 -10.74 -1.35
CA ALA A 137 7.18 -11.35 -0.03
C ALA A 137 5.82 -11.61 0.64
N ARG A 138 4.87 -10.68 0.52
CA ARG A 138 3.48 -10.87 0.98
C ARG A 138 2.85 -12.10 0.35
N ASP A 139 2.90 -12.21 -0.98
CA ASP A 139 2.32 -13.32 -1.72
C ASP A 139 3.00 -14.66 -1.36
N TYR A 140 4.32 -14.63 -1.18
CA TYR A 140 5.10 -15.78 -0.72
C TYR A 140 4.64 -16.23 0.68
N PHE A 141 4.57 -15.34 1.67
CA PHE A 141 4.17 -15.69 3.03
C PHE A 141 2.72 -16.17 3.11
N GLN A 142 1.81 -15.59 2.32
CA GLN A 142 0.44 -16.07 2.21
C GLN A 142 0.37 -17.46 1.57
N ASN A 143 1.12 -17.70 0.51
CA ASN A 143 1.19 -19.00 -0.14
C ASN A 143 1.72 -20.07 0.82
N ILE A 144 2.78 -19.76 1.58
CA ILE A 144 3.30 -20.67 2.60
C ILE A 144 2.24 -20.96 3.66
N LEU A 145 1.54 -19.93 4.18
CA LEU A 145 0.48 -20.11 5.17
C LEU A 145 -0.62 -21.05 4.69
N LYS A 146 -1.05 -20.91 3.44
CA LYS A 146 -2.20 -21.64 2.88
C LYS A 146 -1.83 -23.02 2.35
N ASN A 147 -0.68 -23.17 1.74
CA ASN A 147 -0.35 -24.34 0.91
C ASN A 147 0.79 -25.22 1.48
N HIS A 148 1.70 -24.66 2.28
CA HIS A 148 2.77 -25.43 2.91
C HIS A 148 2.25 -26.23 4.12
N VAL A 149 2.82 -27.41 4.38
CA VAL A 149 2.43 -28.26 5.52
C VAL A 149 2.57 -27.51 6.84
N ASP A 150 3.72 -26.90 7.10
CA ASP A 150 3.96 -26.11 8.34
C ASP A 150 3.08 -24.87 8.40
N GLY A 151 2.82 -24.23 7.26
CA GLY A 151 1.91 -23.09 7.18
C GLY A 151 0.52 -23.44 7.69
N ARG A 152 -0.03 -24.58 7.28
CA ARG A 152 -1.35 -25.06 7.70
C ARG A 152 -1.37 -25.58 9.14
N SER A 153 -0.37 -26.39 9.51
CA SER A 153 -0.34 -27.06 10.81
C SER A 153 0.14 -26.15 11.95
N ILE A 154 1.00 -25.17 11.67
CA ILE A 154 1.58 -24.28 12.67
C ILE A 154 0.99 -22.87 12.53
N GLY A 155 1.18 -22.22 11.36
CA GLY A 155 0.80 -20.84 11.15
C GLY A 155 -0.71 -20.61 11.24
N MET A 156 -1.50 -21.38 10.49
CA MET A 156 -2.95 -21.26 10.47
C MET A 156 -3.56 -21.68 11.81
N ALA A 157 -3.03 -22.76 12.43
CA ALA A 157 -3.46 -23.19 13.77
C ALA A 157 -3.22 -22.08 14.82
N TYR A 158 -2.09 -21.38 14.73
CA TYR A 158 -1.83 -20.24 15.60
C TYR A 158 -2.87 -19.13 15.43
N PHE A 159 -3.15 -18.68 14.21
CA PHE A 159 -4.13 -17.62 13.98
C PHE A 159 -5.52 -18.01 14.49
N ARG A 160 -5.98 -19.23 14.20
CA ARG A 160 -7.28 -19.73 14.66
C ARG A 160 -7.35 -19.86 16.17
N SER A 161 -6.27 -20.32 16.84
CA SER A 161 -6.20 -20.39 18.32
C SER A 161 -6.27 -19.01 18.99
N ARG A 162 -5.97 -17.94 18.25
CA ARG A 162 -6.08 -16.55 18.69
C ARG A 162 -7.40 -15.88 18.30
N GLY A 163 -8.34 -16.63 17.72
CA GLY A 163 -9.66 -16.14 17.35
C GLY A 163 -9.70 -15.37 16.02
N PHE A 164 -8.62 -15.43 15.21
CA PHE A 164 -8.66 -14.85 13.86
C PHE A 164 -9.53 -15.72 12.97
N ARG A 165 -10.55 -15.11 12.35
CA ARG A 165 -11.39 -15.76 11.35
C ARG A 165 -10.66 -15.79 10.01
N ASP A 166 -11.01 -16.76 9.16
CA ASP A 166 -10.34 -16.95 7.86
C ASP A 166 -10.51 -15.71 6.93
N ASP A 167 -11.67 -15.03 6.98
CA ASP A 167 -11.90 -13.77 6.25
C ASP A 167 -10.96 -12.63 6.69
N ILE A 168 -10.63 -12.58 7.97
CA ILE A 168 -9.69 -11.60 8.54
C ILE A 168 -8.24 -11.94 8.14
N ILE A 169 -7.88 -13.24 8.20
CA ILE A 169 -6.56 -13.71 7.75
C ILE A 169 -6.34 -13.35 6.28
N GLU A 170 -7.35 -13.53 5.44
CA GLU A 170 -7.33 -13.15 4.03
C GLU A 170 -7.24 -11.64 3.83
N LYS A 171 -8.16 -10.89 4.45
CA LYS A 171 -8.27 -9.43 4.33
C LYS A 171 -6.99 -8.70 4.72
N PHE A 172 -6.35 -9.13 5.82
CA PHE A 172 -5.11 -8.54 6.31
C PHE A 172 -3.87 -9.20 5.73
N GLN A 173 -4.03 -10.16 4.79
CA GLN A 173 -2.96 -10.82 4.07
C GLN A 173 -1.91 -11.45 5.00
N LEU A 174 -2.38 -12.03 6.12
CA LEU A 174 -1.52 -12.66 7.11
C LEU A 174 -0.76 -13.83 6.49
N GLY A 175 0.46 -14.09 6.95
CA GLY A 175 1.36 -15.05 6.35
C GLY A 175 2.11 -15.91 7.36
N TYR A 176 2.94 -16.80 6.83
CA TYR A 176 3.87 -17.61 7.61
C TYR A 176 5.20 -17.75 6.86
N CYS A 177 6.30 -17.66 7.61
CA CYS A 177 7.64 -17.95 7.12
C CYS A 177 8.13 -19.24 7.80
N THR A 178 8.55 -20.22 7.02
CA THR A 178 9.03 -21.52 7.53
C THR A 178 10.30 -21.38 8.39
N GLU A 179 10.70 -22.45 9.05
CA GLU A 179 11.94 -22.48 9.86
C GLU A 179 13.21 -22.50 9.02
N SER A 180 13.12 -22.65 7.70
CA SER A 180 14.26 -22.49 6.80
C SER A 180 14.80 -21.06 6.87
N HIS A 181 16.12 -20.94 6.98
CA HIS A 181 16.78 -19.65 7.17
C HIS A 181 16.98 -18.84 5.88
N ASP A 182 16.64 -19.38 4.72
CA ASP A 182 16.91 -18.77 3.40
C ASP A 182 15.88 -19.12 2.32
N ALA A 183 14.74 -19.71 2.68
CA ALA A 183 13.75 -20.15 1.71
C ALA A 183 13.15 -19.00 0.89
N LEU A 184 12.81 -17.87 1.53
CA LEU A 184 12.34 -16.66 0.86
C LEU A 184 13.45 -16.09 -0.03
N ALA A 185 14.67 -15.98 0.49
CA ALA A 185 15.83 -15.46 -0.23
C ALA A 185 16.10 -16.26 -1.52
N GLN A 186 16.11 -17.58 -1.42
CA GLN A 186 16.33 -18.47 -2.57
C GLN A 186 15.23 -18.36 -3.63
N GLU A 187 13.97 -18.33 -3.19
CA GLU A 187 12.84 -18.18 -4.13
C GLU A 187 12.84 -16.80 -4.80
N ALA A 188 13.17 -15.74 -4.05
CA ALA A 188 13.29 -14.40 -4.60
C ALA A 188 14.40 -14.29 -5.65
N LEU A 189 15.59 -14.80 -5.35
CA LEU A 189 16.72 -14.80 -6.28
C LEU A 189 16.41 -15.63 -7.54
N LYS A 190 15.78 -16.79 -7.38
CA LYS A 190 15.33 -17.63 -8.50
C LYS A 190 14.36 -16.90 -9.42
N LYS A 191 13.51 -16.03 -8.89
CA LYS A 191 12.58 -15.20 -9.66
C LYS A 191 13.22 -13.90 -10.19
N GLY A 192 14.50 -13.70 -9.98
CA GLY A 192 15.26 -12.57 -10.53
C GLY A 192 15.22 -11.30 -9.67
N TYR A 193 14.73 -11.35 -8.44
CA TYR A 193 14.81 -10.20 -7.53
C TYR A 193 16.25 -9.96 -7.09
N LYS A 194 16.65 -8.68 -7.02
CA LYS A 194 18.02 -8.32 -6.63
C LYS A 194 18.21 -8.44 -5.11
N LYS A 195 19.37 -8.98 -4.70
CA LYS A 195 19.78 -9.10 -3.31
C LYS A 195 19.66 -7.78 -2.53
N ASP A 196 20.10 -6.68 -3.12
CA ASP A 196 20.11 -5.36 -2.48
C ASP A 196 18.71 -4.92 -2.04
N TYR A 197 17.69 -5.18 -2.84
CA TYR A 197 16.31 -4.84 -2.48
C TYR A 197 15.76 -5.74 -1.37
N LEU A 198 16.16 -7.01 -1.30
CA LEU A 198 15.80 -7.92 -0.20
C LEU A 198 16.41 -7.47 1.13
N VAL A 199 17.61 -6.91 1.08
CA VAL A 199 18.29 -6.34 2.28
C VAL A 199 17.67 -4.98 2.64
N LYS A 200 17.47 -4.07 1.68
CA LYS A 200 16.88 -2.75 1.90
C LYS A 200 15.46 -2.81 2.47
N THR A 201 14.63 -3.75 2.03
CA THR A 201 13.29 -3.98 2.61
C THR A 201 13.33 -4.63 3.97
N GLY A 202 14.50 -5.10 4.42
CA GLY A 202 14.65 -5.84 5.66
C GLY A 202 13.99 -7.22 5.67
N LEU A 203 13.65 -7.77 4.51
CA LEU A 203 13.18 -9.14 4.37
C LEU A 203 14.30 -10.14 4.64
N CYS A 204 15.49 -9.78 4.21
CA CYS A 204 16.70 -10.56 4.42
C CYS A 204 17.81 -9.72 5.04
N TYR A 205 18.81 -10.38 5.55
CA TYR A 205 20.07 -9.78 5.98
C TYR A 205 21.25 -10.59 5.46
N GLU A 206 22.38 -9.95 5.31
CA GLU A 206 23.63 -10.59 4.93
C GLU A 206 24.42 -10.96 6.17
N THR A 207 24.92 -12.18 6.22
CA THR A 207 25.81 -12.68 7.27
C THR A 207 27.27 -12.34 6.94
N ASP A 208 28.18 -12.46 7.91
CA ASP A 208 29.64 -12.17 7.74
C ASP A 208 30.27 -13.02 6.63
N ASP A 209 29.73 -14.21 6.35
CA ASP A 209 30.14 -15.10 5.25
C ASP A 209 29.42 -14.82 3.92
N HIS A 210 28.85 -13.60 3.78
CA HIS A 210 28.16 -13.12 2.59
C HIS A 210 26.93 -13.94 2.15
N ARG A 211 26.36 -14.74 3.03
CA ARG A 211 25.12 -15.46 2.76
C ARG A 211 23.90 -14.61 3.08
N LEU A 212 22.89 -14.75 2.24
CA LEU A 212 21.61 -14.10 2.49
C LEU A 212 20.73 -14.98 3.39
N ARG A 213 20.16 -14.40 4.45
CA ARG A 213 19.31 -15.09 5.41
C ARG A 213 17.99 -14.36 5.58
N ASP A 214 16.92 -15.13 5.74
CA ASP A 214 15.56 -14.62 5.96
C ASP A 214 15.47 -14.01 7.37
N ARG A 215 14.99 -12.78 7.48
CA ARG A 215 14.78 -12.11 8.78
C ARG A 215 13.64 -12.73 9.57
N PHE A 216 12.62 -13.20 8.89
CA PHE A 216 11.35 -13.63 9.47
C PHE A 216 11.19 -15.15 9.62
N TRP A 217 12.25 -15.94 9.50
CA TRP A 217 12.19 -17.40 9.59
C TRP A 217 11.49 -17.87 10.88
N GLY A 218 10.67 -18.92 10.78
CA GLY A 218 9.93 -19.53 11.90
C GLY A 218 8.86 -18.61 12.53
N ARG A 219 8.28 -17.65 11.77
CA ARG A 219 7.34 -16.66 12.31
C ARG A 219 6.02 -16.61 11.55
N VAL A 220 4.96 -16.31 12.27
CA VAL A 220 3.73 -15.77 11.66
C VAL A 220 3.97 -14.30 11.30
N ILE A 221 3.42 -13.90 10.16
CA ILE A 221 3.71 -12.62 9.50
C ILE A 221 2.47 -11.74 9.46
N PHE A 222 2.67 -10.47 9.81
CA PHE A 222 1.69 -9.40 9.76
C PHE A 222 2.20 -8.31 8.82
N PRO A 223 1.65 -8.21 7.59
CA PRO A 223 1.99 -7.12 6.69
C PRO A 223 1.52 -5.77 7.23
N VAL A 224 2.34 -4.74 7.05
CA VAL A 224 2.01 -3.35 7.35
C VAL A 224 1.64 -2.65 6.05
N HIS A 225 0.44 -2.08 6.02
CA HIS A 225 -0.11 -1.44 4.83
C HIS A 225 -0.13 0.08 4.98
N THR A 226 0.09 0.79 3.88
CA THR A 226 -0.26 2.20 3.78
C THR A 226 -1.78 2.37 3.79
N LEU A 227 -2.27 3.60 3.93
CA LEU A 227 -3.69 3.92 3.77
C LEU A 227 -4.22 3.55 2.37
N SER A 228 -3.36 3.56 1.35
CA SER A 228 -3.68 3.13 -0.02
C SER A 228 -3.57 1.62 -0.24
N GLY A 229 -3.35 0.81 0.81
CA GLY A 229 -3.31 -0.65 0.74
C GLY A 229 -2.00 -1.26 0.23
N LYS A 230 -0.95 -0.47 0.00
CA LYS A 230 0.37 -0.99 -0.40
C LYS A 230 1.10 -1.54 0.80
N VAL A 231 1.74 -2.71 0.67
CA VAL A 231 2.57 -3.30 1.72
C VAL A 231 3.93 -2.59 1.76
N VAL A 232 4.27 -2.05 2.93
CA VAL A 232 5.51 -1.28 3.14
C VAL A 232 6.49 -1.96 4.09
N ALA A 233 6.00 -2.82 4.97
CA ALA A 233 6.82 -3.50 5.98
C ALA A 233 6.14 -4.78 6.46
N PHE A 234 6.82 -5.52 7.31
CA PHE A 234 6.31 -6.73 7.95
C PHE A 234 6.66 -6.75 9.43
N GLY A 235 5.72 -7.25 10.24
CA GLY A 235 5.97 -7.69 11.60
C GLY A 235 5.95 -9.22 11.65
N GLY A 236 6.91 -9.82 12.35
CA GLY A 236 6.98 -11.27 12.53
C GLY A 236 6.97 -11.67 14.00
N ARG A 237 6.12 -12.62 14.39
CA ARG A 237 6.08 -13.19 15.75
C ARG A 237 6.52 -14.64 15.73
N VAL A 238 7.54 -14.99 16.52
CA VAL A 238 7.94 -16.38 16.72
C VAL A 238 6.90 -17.12 17.57
N LEU A 239 6.66 -18.39 17.25
CA LEU A 239 5.73 -19.24 18.00
C LEU A 239 6.50 -20.00 19.09
N ALA A 240 5.90 -20.08 20.29
CA ALA A 240 6.48 -20.81 21.42
C ALA A 240 6.64 -22.29 21.05
N GLY A 241 7.85 -22.81 21.16
CA GLY A 241 8.18 -24.21 20.85
C GLY A 241 8.68 -24.46 19.43
N ALA A 242 8.49 -23.52 18.49
CA ALA A 242 8.87 -23.74 17.09
C ALA A 242 10.37 -23.53 16.82
N THR A 243 11.07 -22.73 17.63
CA THR A 243 12.46 -22.37 17.35
C THR A 243 13.30 -22.41 18.64
N LYS A 244 14.09 -23.46 18.82
CA LYS A 244 15.11 -23.52 19.87
C LYS A 244 16.15 -22.41 19.63
N GLY A 245 16.36 -21.55 20.65
CA GLY A 245 17.41 -20.51 20.60
C GLY A 245 17.00 -19.13 20.14
N VAL A 246 15.73 -18.90 19.73
CA VAL A 246 15.27 -17.56 19.36
C VAL A 246 15.03 -16.72 20.61
N LYS A 247 15.86 -15.69 20.82
CA LYS A 247 15.76 -14.77 21.97
C LYS A 247 14.70 -13.68 21.78
N VAL A 248 14.36 -13.31 20.53
CA VAL A 248 13.49 -12.16 20.20
C VAL A 248 12.12 -12.65 19.74
N LYS A 249 11.09 -12.33 20.52
CA LYS A 249 9.70 -12.74 20.25
C LYS A 249 9.09 -12.06 19.03
N TYR A 250 9.37 -10.79 18.84
CA TYR A 250 8.88 -9.98 17.72
C TYR A 250 10.03 -9.39 16.93
N VAL A 251 9.91 -9.40 15.61
CA VAL A 251 10.86 -8.78 14.67
C VAL A 251 10.05 -7.96 13.67
N ASN A 252 10.49 -6.75 13.40
CA ASN A 252 9.89 -5.88 12.38
C ASN A 252 10.89 -5.63 11.25
N SER A 253 10.39 -5.21 10.09
CA SER A 253 11.23 -4.58 9.08
C SER A 253 11.93 -3.36 9.69
N PRO A 254 13.17 -3.03 9.29
CA PRO A 254 13.82 -1.79 9.67
C PRO A 254 13.02 -0.57 9.17
N GLU A 255 13.25 0.59 9.77
CA GLU A 255 12.69 1.87 9.32
C GLU A 255 13.27 2.33 7.99
#